data_b5fb6b963dd9a99f78d7ae2310a5635a
#
_entry.id   b5fb6b963dd9a99f78d7ae2310a5635a
#
_cell.length_a   1.000
_cell.length_b   1.000
_cell.length_c   1.000
_cell.angle_alpha   90.00
_cell.angle_beta   90.00
_cell.angle_gamma   90.00
#
_symmetry.space_group_name_H-M   'P 1'
#
loop_
_entity.id
_entity.type
_entity.pdbx_description
1 polymer ?
#
loop_
_entity_poly.entity_id
_entity_poly.type
_entity_poly.pdbx_seq_one_letter_code
_entity_poly.pdbx_strand_id
1 'polypeptide(L)'
;MAGGGFQGRSKGRSEYRMRFRPEPEMTHGQPARTGVLLCNLGTPDAPTAAATRRYLAEFLADPRVVEIPPAVWKPILHGVILRTRPAKSAAKYQQIWTPEGSPLMVWSRKQEVLLRGYLGERGHDVSVRLAMRYGNPSIASQLDELKKRGCTRILVVPMYPQYSGTTTASVIDAVADWACTARHVPELRFVNRFHDDPGYIRALTRVVHQRWQSHGRPDKLVMSFHGVPERTLTLGDPYHCECHKTARLLAERLALKDDEWVLTFQSRFGKAKWLEPATQTVLEQLGRAGTPHVDVVCPGFVADCLETLEEIAMEGQAAFKAAGGKEFGYVPCLNDDPTWMAALAEIVQEHLQGWPTQRRADDGEAAATRERARAKGAKS
;
A
#
# COMPACT_ATOMS: atom_id res chain seq x y z
N MET A 1 -0.93 -56.40 -48.53
CA MET A 1 -1.66 -56.03 -47.30
C MET A 1 -0.93 -54.84 -46.71
N ALA A 2 -1.55 -53.70 -46.76
CA ALA A 2 -0.96 -52.38 -46.44
C ALA A 2 -1.03 -52.07 -44.96
N GLY A 3 0.15 -51.81 -44.36
CA GLY A 3 0.25 -51.27 -42.99
C GLY A 3 0.36 -49.74 -43.02
N GLY A 4 -0.73 -49.08 -42.68
CA GLY A 4 -0.77 -47.62 -42.59
C GLY A 4 -0.09 -47.11 -41.34
N GLY A 5 1.03 -46.41 -41.49
CA GLY A 5 1.72 -45.73 -40.41
C GLY A 5 1.00 -44.44 -40.04
N PHE A 6 0.58 -44.37 -38.78
CA PHE A 6 0.00 -43.13 -38.19
C PHE A 6 1.16 -42.18 -37.85
N GLN A 7 1.41 -41.19 -38.71
CA GLN A 7 2.30 -40.07 -38.39
C GLN A 7 1.56 -39.08 -37.48
N GLY A 8 1.78 -39.21 -36.17
CA GLY A 8 1.34 -38.23 -35.18
C GLY A 8 2.14 -36.93 -35.33
N ARG A 9 1.48 -35.86 -35.82
CA ARG A 9 2.01 -34.50 -35.77
C ARG A 9 2.10 -34.05 -34.32
N SER A 10 3.32 -34.02 -33.81
CA SER A 10 3.62 -33.34 -32.55
C SER A 10 3.39 -31.83 -32.73
N LYS A 11 2.22 -31.34 -32.30
CA LYS A 11 1.99 -29.91 -32.17
C LYS A 11 3.00 -29.38 -31.14
N GLY A 12 3.79 -28.41 -31.59
CA GLY A 12 4.87 -27.78 -30.84
C GLY A 12 4.45 -27.37 -29.43
N ARG A 13 5.13 -27.93 -28.45
CA ARG A 13 5.25 -27.32 -27.14
C ARG A 13 5.96 -25.98 -27.35
N SER A 14 5.23 -24.89 -27.24
CA SER A 14 5.80 -23.56 -27.05
C SER A 14 6.81 -23.67 -25.92
N GLU A 15 8.09 -23.58 -26.24
CA GLU A 15 9.14 -23.47 -25.23
C GLU A 15 8.90 -22.17 -24.46
N TYR A 16 8.21 -22.29 -23.33
CA TYR A 16 8.17 -21.25 -22.31
C TYR A 16 9.58 -21.17 -21.71
N ARG A 17 10.47 -20.46 -22.42
CA ARG A 17 11.80 -20.13 -21.93
C ARG A 17 11.61 -19.07 -20.84
N MET A 18 11.38 -19.50 -19.59
CA MET A 18 11.41 -18.61 -18.43
C MET A 18 12.81 -17.97 -18.41
N ARG A 19 12.88 -16.68 -18.73
CA ARG A 19 14.11 -15.90 -18.60
C ARG A 19 14.28 -15.55 -17.14
N PHE A 20 15.08 -16.34 -16.42
CA PHE A 20 15.51 -15.96 -15.08
C PHE A 20 16.37 -14.70 -15.15
N ARG A 21 16.19 -13.83 -14.17
CA ARG A 21 17.03 -12.64 -14.00
C ARG A 21 18.44 -13.05 -13.56
N PRO A 22 19.47 -12.25 -13.87
CA PRO A 22 20.77 -12.40 -13.26
C PRO A 22 20.65 -12.27 -11.74
N GLU A 23 21.26 -13.19 -11.01
CA GLU A 23 21.38 -13.10 -9.56
C GLU A 23 22.51 -12.14 -9.18
N PRO A 24 22.42 -11.46 -8.00
CA PRO A 24 23.56 -10.73 -7.44
C PRO A 24 24.76 -11.67 -7.28
N GLU A 25 25.97 -11.09 -7.38
CA GLU A 25 27.18 -11.84 -7.09
C GLU A 25 27.13 -12.38 -5.67
N MET A 26 27.35 -13.68 -5.53
CA MET A 26 27.32 -14.37 -4.25
C MET A 26 28.70 -14.33 -3.62
N THR A 27 28.82 -13.79 -2.42
CA THR A 27 30.04 -13.85 -1.62
C THR A 27 29.90 -14.91 -0.56
N HIS A 28 30.78 -15.93 -0.61
CA HIS A 28 30.82 -16.98 0.42
C HIS A 28 31.10 -16.41 1.82
N GLY A 29 30.43 -16.93 2.83
CA GLY A 29 30.58 -16.45 4.20
C GLY A 29 29.88 -15.09 4.47
N GLN A 30 29.13 -14.55 3.54
CA GLN A 30 28.26 -13.41 3.84
C GLN A 30 27.11 -13.85 4.76
N PRO A 31 26.92 -13.22 5.93
CA PRO A 31 25.82 -13.60 6.81
C PRO A 31 24.48 -13.32 6.15
N ALA A 32 23.56 -14.28 6.27
CA ALA A 32 22.19 -14.12 5.82
C ALA A 32 21.51 -12.98 6.61
N ARG A 33 20.86 -12.06 5.90
CA ARG A 33 20.15 -10.91 6.47
C ARG A 33 18.63 -11.06 6.31
N THR A 34 17.91 -10.38 7.18
CA THR A 34 16.46 -10.22 7.08
C THR A 34 16.13 -8.83 6.52
N GLY A 35 15.25 -8.78 5.54
CA GLY A 35 14.73 -7.55 4.95
C GLY A 35 13.28 -7.31 5.34
N VAL A 36 12.88 -6.04 5.36
CA VAL A 36 11.49 -5.57 5.48
C VAL A 36 11.21 -4.67 4.29
N LEU A 37 10.17 -4.97 3.52
CA LEU A 37 9.72 -4.19 2.37
C LEU A 37 8.38 -3.55 2.68
N LEU A 38 8.37 -2.24 2.96
CA LEU A 38 7.14 -1.46 3.03
C LEU A 38 6.60 -1.26 1.62
N CYS A 39 5.33 -1.55 1.38
CA CYS A 39 4.71 -1.38 0.07
C CYS A 39 3.53 -0.42 0.15
N ASN A 40 3.59 0.71 -0.54
CA ASN A 40 2.45 1.62 -0.68
C ASN A 40 1.94 1.65 -2.12
N LEU A 41 0.79 2.31 -2.36
CA LEU A 41 0.10 2.30 -3.66
C LEU A 41 0.98 2.82 -4.78
N GLY A 42 1.56 3.98 -4.57
CA GLY A 42 2.35 4.68 -5.57
C GLY A 42 1.77 6.04 -5.94
N THR A 43 2.57 6.77 -6.70
CA THR A 43 2.28 8.13 -7.09
C THR A 43 3.06 8.45 -8.37
N PRO A 44 2.65 9.44 -9.19
CA PRO A 44 3.45 9.90 -10.31
C PRO A 44 4.82 10.42 -9.86
N ASP A 45 5.86 10.28 -10.71
CA ASP A 45 7.20 10.82 -10.43
C ASP A 45 7.23 12.37 -10.39
N ALA A 46 6.24 13.02 -11.02
CA ALA A 46 6.09 14.48 -11.07
C ALA A 46 4.62 14.85 -11.31
N PRO A 47 4.17 16.06 -10.91
CA PRO A 47 2.79 16.52 -11.09
C PRO A 47 2.55 17.00 -12.53
N THR A 48 2.95 16.20 -13.51
CA THR A 48 2.81 16.48 -14.96
C THR A 48 1.93 15.45 -15.64
N ALA A 49 1.27 15.83 -16.71
CA ALA A 49 0.42 14.92 -17.49
C ALA A 49 1.18 13.68 -17.99
N ALA A 50 2.45 13.84 -18.37
CA ALA A 50 3.28 12.74 -18.85
C ALA A 50 3.62 11.72 -17.74
N ALA A 51 4.03 12.18 -16.56
CA ALA A 51 4.31 11.31 -15.41
C ALA A 51 3.02 10.65 -14.91
N THR A 52 1.94 11.41 -14.78
CA THR A 52 0.62 10.89 -14.37
C THR A 52 0.09 9.85 -15.37
N ARG A 53 0.33 10.02 -16.67
CA ARG A 53 -0.04 9.02 -17.67
C ARG A 53 0.67 7.69 -17.48
N ARG A 54 1.98 7.71 -17.17
CA ARG A 54 2.75 6.47 -16.90
C ARG A 54 2.20 5.76 -15.66
N TYR A 55 2.01 6.49 -14.58
CA TYR A 55 1.43 5.98 -13.34
C TYR A 55 0.03 5.37 -13.55
N LEU A 56 -0.88 6.10 -14.21
CA LEU A 56 -2.22 5.61 -14.49
C LEU A 56 -2.23 4.41 -15.44
N ALA A 57 -1.26 4.30 -16.34
CA ALA A 57 -1.16 3.16 -17.24
C ALA A 57 -0.84 1.86 -16.48
N GLU A 58 0.03 1.90 -15.49
CA GLU A 58 0.33 0.76 -14.61
C GLU A 58 -0.87 0.45 -13.69
N PHE A 59 -1.38 1.46 -13.00
CA PHE A 59 -2.47 1.34 -12.03
C PHE A 59 -3.75 0.77 -12.65
N LEU A 60 -4.18 1.30 -13.78
CA LEU A 60 -5.42 0.89 -14.42
C LEU A 60 -5.26 -0.36 -15.33
N ALA A 61 -4.03 -0.82 -15.56
CA ALA A 61 -3.79 -2.08 -16.25
C ALA A 61 -3.86 -3.30 -15.31
N ASP A 62 -3.84 -3.08 -13.99
CA ASP A 62 -3.92 -4.16 -13.01
C ASP A 62 -5.32 -4.80 -13.02
N PRO A 63 -5.43 -6.11 -13.28
CA PRO A 63 -6.71 -6.81 -13.27
C PRO A 63 -7.36 -6.86 -11.88
N ARG A 64 -6.59 -6.67 -10.80
CA ARG A 64 -7.11 -6.53 -9.43
C ARG A 64 -7.85 -5.21 -9.23
N VAL A 65 -7.46 -4.16 -9.97
CA VAL A 65 -8.08 -2.83 -9.89
C VAL A 65 -9.24 -2.70 -10.86
N VAL A 66 -9.05 -3.19 -12.09
CA VAL A 66 -10.07 -3.14 -13.15
C VAL A 66 -10.36 -4.55 -13.65
N GLU A 67 -11.39 -5.16 -13.09
CA GLU A 67 -11.83 -6.53 -13.40
C GLU A 67 -12.65 -6.59 -14.71
N ILE A 68 -12.10 -6.03 -15.78
CA ILE A 68 -12.66 -6.10 -17.15
C ILE A 68 -11.71 -6.94 -18.00
N PRO A 69 -12.21 -7.87 -18.85
CA PRO A 69 -11.35 -8.66 -19.70
C PRO A 69 -10.35 -7.79 -20.48
N PRO A 70 -9.05 -8.14 -20.50
CA PRO A 70 -8.00 -7.30 -21.09
C PRO A 70 -8.24 -6.93 -22.55
N ALA A 71 -8.86 -7.81 -23.34
CA ALA A 71 -9.20 -7.55 -24.76
C ALA A 71 -10.19 -6.38 -24.92
N VAL A 72 -11.07 -6.16 -23.95
CA VAL A 72 -12.03 -5.04 -23.93
C VAL A 72 -11.40 -3.82 -23.28
N TRP A 73 -10.69 -4.03 -22.16
CA TRP A 73 -10.19 -2.91 -21.35
C TRP A 73 -9.00 -2.17 -21.98
N LYS A 74 -8.02 -2.89 -22.55
CA LYS A 74 -6.81 -2.27 -23.13
C LYS A 74 -7.13 -1.20 -24.19
N PRO A 75 -8.03 -1.43 -25.17
CA PRO A 75 -8.43 -0.38 -26.11
C PRO A 75 -9.05 0.85 -25.43
N ILE A 76 -9.89 0.67 -24.41
CA ILE A 76 -10.50 1.76 -23.65
C ILE A 76 -9.44 2.52 -22.86
N LEU A 77 -8.56 1.80 -22.16
CA LEU A 77 -7.49 2.39 -21.38
C LEU A 77 -6.58 3.27 -22.25
N HIS A 78 -6.02 2.72 -23.33
CA HIS A 78 -5.05 3.43 -24.16
C HIS A 78 -5.71 4.42 -25.15
N GLY A 79 -6.91 4.11 -25.65
CA GLY A 79 -7.61 4.94 -26.63
C GLY A 79 -8.34 6.14 -26.03
N VAL A 80 -8.84 6.01 -24.81
CA VAL A 80 -9.68 7.06 -24.17
C VAL A 80 -9.08 7.53 -22.84
N ILE A 81 -8.94 6.63 -21.87
CA ILE A 81 -8.62 7.02 -20.48
C ILE A 81 -7.26 7.73 -20.40
N LEU A 82 -6.21 7.14 -20.96
CA LEU A 82 -4.86 7.70 -20.95
C LEU A 82 -4.65 8.91 -21.87
N ARG A 83 -5.69 9.31 -22.64
CA ARG A 83 -5.68 10.55 -23.41
C ARG A 83 -6.38 11.70 -22.69
N THR A 84 -7.37 11.40 -21.87
CA THR A 84 -8.27 12.42 -21.27
C THR A 84 -8.01 12.65 -19.78
N ARG A 85 -7.68 11.61 -19.02
CA ARG A 85 -7.48 11.70 -17.56
C ARG A 85 -6.15 12.30 -17.10
N PRO A 86 -5.00 12.05 -17.75
CA PRO A 86 -3.70 12.43 -17.18
C PRO A 86 -3.57 13.93 -16.89
N ALA A 87 -4.04 14.80 -17.74
CA ALA A 87 -3.98 16.26 -17.53
C ALA A 87 -4.84 16.69 -16.33
N LYS A 88 -6.06 16.15 -16.21
CA LYS A 88 -6.96 16.45 -15.09
C LYS A 88 -6.38 15.95 -13.76
N SER A 89 -5.86 14.72 -13.73
CA SER A 89 -5.25 14.17 -12.53
C SER A 89 -3.95 14.89 -12.17
N ALA A 90 -3.13 15.30 -13.15
CA ALA A 90 -1.93 16.10 -12.92
C ALA A 90 -2.26 17.45 -12.26
N ALA A 91 -3.35 18.11 -12.68
CA ALA A 91 -3.81 19.36 -12.06
C ALA A 91 -4.20 19.18 -10.59
N LYS A 92 -4.82 18.04 -10.23
CA LYS A 92 -5.10 17.70 -8.84
C LYS A 92 -3.81 17.44 -8.04
N TYR A 93 -2.85 16.69 -8.59
CA TYR A 93 -1.54 16.49 -7.97
C TYR A 93 -0.78 17.80 -7.75
N GLN A 94 -0.87 18.77 -8.68
CA GLN A 94 -0.24 20.09 -8.54
C GLN A 94 -0.72 20.85 -7.30
N GLN A 95 -1.98 20.68 -6.89
CA GLN A 95 -2.55 21.37 -5.73
C GLN A 95 -1.97 20.90 -4.40
N ILE A 96 -1.52 19.63 -4.34
CA ILE A 96 -1.01 19.02 -3.10
C ILE A 96 0.49 18.75 -3.14
N TRP A 97 1.15 19.05 -4.26
CA TRP A 97 2.57 18.73 -4.44
C TRP A 97 3.45 19.61 -3.56
N THR A 98 4.37 18.99 -2.84
CA THR A 98 5.34 19.69 -2.00
C THR A 98 6.68 19.87 -2.69
N PRO A 99 7.58 20.73 -2.19
CA PRO A 99 8.96 20.82 -2.72
C PRO A 99 9.72 19.48 -2.70
N GLU A 100 9.39 18.60 -1.73
CA GLU A 100 10.02 17.28 -1.57
C GLU A 100 9.39 16.19 -2.46
N GLY A 101 8.23 16.46 -3.06
CA GLY A 101 7.52 15.52 -3.92
C GLY A 101 6.04 15.33 -3.56
N SER A 102 5.45 14.23 -4.02
CA SER A 102 4.07 13.92 -3.62
C SER A 102 3.99 13.58 -2.14
N PRO A 103 2.92 13.98 -1.43
CA PRO A 103 2.75 13.68 -0.01
C PRO A 103 2.91 12.20 0.31
N LEU A 104 2.31 11.32 -0.48
CA LEU A 104 2.43 9.87 -0.29
C LEU A 104 3.89 9.40 -0.30
N MET A 105 4.70 9.91 -1.23
CA MET A 105 6.12 9.55 -1.32
C MET A 105 6.91 10.11 -0.13
N VAL A 106 6.66 11.37 0.23
CA VAL A 106 7.35 12.04 1.34
C VAL A 106 7.11 11.30 2.65
N TRP A 107 5.84 11.01 2.97
CA TRP A 107 5.48 10.31 4.19
C TRP A 107 5.94 8.86 4.21
N SER A 108 5.80 8.14 3.09
CA SER A 108 6.28 6.75 3.02
C SER A 108 7.79 6.64 3.21
N ARG A 109 8.59 7.58 2.69
CA ARG A 109 10.04 7.63 2.93
C ARG A 109 10.38 7.94 4.38
N LYS A 110 9.66 8.85 5.02
CA LYS A 110 9.83 9.12 6.45
C LYS A 110 9.51 7.86 7.27
N GLN A 111 8.41 7.16 6.96
CA GLN A 111 8.05 5.91 7.62
C GLN A 111 9.12 4.82 7.44
N GLU A 112 9.73 4.69 6.24
CA GLU A 112 10.86 3.77 6.01
C GLU A 112 12.03 4.06 6.96
N VAL A 113 12.43 5.34 7.05
CA VAL A 113 13.57 5.77 7.87
C VAL A 113 13.28 5.59 9.36
N LEU A 114 12.10 6.01 9.80
CA LEU A 114 11.68 5.90 11.20
C LEU A 114 11.53 4.44 11.63
N LEU A 115 10.88 3.60 10.82
CA LEU A 115 10.75 2.17 11.13
C LEU A 115 12.11 1.51 11.31
N ARG A 116 13.09 1.82 10.45
CA ARG A 116 14.44 1.31 10.61
C ARG A 116 15.07 1.75 11.94
N GLY A 117 14.85 3.01 12.35
CA GLY A 117 15.29 3.52 13.65
C GLY A 117 14.65 2.77 14.81
N TYR A 118 13.32 2.69 14.85
CA TYR A 118 12.58 1.98 15.91
C TYR A 118 12.96 0.49 16.03
N LEU A 119 13.17 -0.19 14.91
CA LEU A 119 13.62 -1.58 14.91
C LEU A 119 15.07 -1.69 15.43
N GLY A 120 15.95 -0.76 15.01
CA GLY A 120 17.34 -0.72 15.48
C GLY A 120 17.45 -0.48 16.98
N GLU A 121 16.68 0.45 17.55
CA GLU A 121 16.60 0.71 19.00
C GLU A 121 16.13 -0.52 19.79
N ARG A 122 15.31 -1.37 19.16
CA ARG A 122 14.84 -2.64 19.74
C ARG A 122 15.79 -3.82 19.48
N GLY A 123 16.99 -3.56 18.94
CA GLY A 123 18.03 -4.56 18.71
C GLY A 123 17.91 -5.36 17.41
N HIS A 124 17.06 -4.95 16.48
CA HIS A 124 16.90 -5.60 15.18
C HIS A 124 17.81 -4.96 14.11
N ASP A 125 18.78 -5.70 13.57
CA ASP A 125 19.59 -5.33 12.39
C ASP A 125 18.94 -5.85 11.10
N VAL A 126 17.90 -5.19 10.66
CA VAL A 126 17.15 -5.55 9.45
C VAL A 126 17.29 -4.46 8.36
N SER A 127 17.25 -4.88 7.10
CA SER A 127 17.27 -3.95 5.95
C SER A 127 15.85 -3.50 5.63
N VAL A 128 15.46 -2.29 6.02
CA VAL A 128 14.15 -1.73 5.64
C VAL A 128 14.24 -1.02 4.29
N ARG A 129 13.25 -1.23 3.42
CA ARG A 129 13.11 -0.60 2.11
C ARG A 129 11.67 -0.22 1.83
N LEU A 130 11.49 0.88 1.09
CA LEU A 130 10.20 1.31 0.56
C LEU A 130 10.06 0.89 -0.89
N ALA A 131 8.90 0.37 -1.26
CA ALA A 131 8.47 0.15 -2.64
C ALA A 131 7.09 0.73 -2.90
N MET A 132 6.83 1.06 -4.16
CA MET A 132 5.52 1.43 -4.66
C MET A 132 4.96 0.30 -5.52
N ARG A 133 3.65 0.01 -5.34
CA ARG A 133 2.97 -0.98 -6.18
C ARG A 133 2.92 -0.53 -7.63
N TYR A 134 2.71 0.78 -7.84
CA TYR A 134 2.71 1.43 -9.15
C TYR A 134 3.67 2.61 -9.14
N GLY A 135 4.51 2.72 -10.19
CA GLY A 135 5.56 3.73 -10.29
C GLY A 135 6.84 3.35 -9.55
N ASN A 136 7.54 4.35 -9.00
CA ASN A 136 8.90 4.20 -8.48
C ASN A 136 9.01 4.56 -6.98
N PRO A 137 9.90 3.87 -6.23
CA PRO A 137 10.66 2.68 -6.62
C PRO A 137 9.75 1.44 -6.68
N SER A 138 9.88 0.63 -7.74
CA SER A 138 9.00 -0.54 -7.93
C SER A 138 9.30 -1.68 -6.94
N ILE A 139 8.30 -2.52 -6.65
CA ILE A 139 8.46 -3.72 -5.79
C ILE A 139 9.62 -4.58 -6.30
N ALA A 140 9.65 -4.86 -7.61
CA ALA A 140 10.71 -5.68 -8.19
C ALA A 140 12.11 -5.10 -7.97
N SER A 141 12.29 -3.79 -8.16
CA SER A 141 13.57 -3.12 -7.97
C SER A 141 14.06 -3.17 -6.52
N GLN A 142 13.14 -3.04 -5.55
CA GLN A 142 13.49 -3.05 -4.15
C GLN A 142 13.73 -4.47 -3.61
N LEU A 143 13.05 -5.47 -4.14
CA LEU A 143 13.38 -6.88 -3.87
C LEU A 143 14.77 -7.24 -4.38
N ASP A 144 15.13 -6.79 -5.60
CA ASP A 144 16.49 -6.97 -6.15
C ASP A 144 17.53 -6.27 -5.26
N GLU A 145 17.24 -5.07 -4.76
CA GLU A 145 18.12 -4.33 -3.86
C GLU A 145 18.29 -5.02 -2.48
N LEU A 146 17.22 -5.59 -1.93
CA LEU A 146 17.29 -6.38 -0.70
C LEU A 146 18.15 -7.65 -0.91
N LYS A 147 18.01 -8.33 -2.05
CA LYS A 147 18.87 -9.47 -2.39
C LYS A 147 20.35 -9.08 -2.51
N LYS A 148 20.66 -7.96 -3.17
CA LYS A 148 22.05 -7.43 -3.24
C LYS A 148 22.65 -7.16 -1.86
N ARG A 149 21.81 -6.84 -0.87
CA ARG A 149 22.20 -6.66 0.54
C ARG A 149 22.35 -7.96 1.32
N GLY A 150 22.19 -9.11 0.67
CA GLY A 150 22.28 -10.43 1.29
C GLY A 150 21.02 -10.84 2.04
N CYS A 151 19.86 -10.22 1.79
CA CYS A 151 18.62 -10.64 2.40
C CYS A 151 18.12 -11.95 1.80
N THR A 152 18.09 -13.00 2.62
CA THR A 152 17.55 -14.33 2.30
C THR A 152 16.15 -14.53 2.87
N ARG A 153 15.65 -13.60 3.65
CA ARG A 153 14.32 -13.54 4.23
C ARG A 153 13.78 -12.13 4.07
N ILE A 154 12.57 -11.98 3.58
CA ILE A 154 11.95 -10.67 3.32
C ILE A 154 10.51 -10.69 3.82
N LEU A 155 10.21 -9.82 4.79
CA LEU A 155 8.85 -9.50 5.22
C LEU A 155 8.31 -8.38 4.36
N VAL A 156 7.23 -8.64 3.64
CA VAL A 156 6.51 -7.65 2.84
C VAL A 156 5.36 -7.09 3.67
N VAL A 157 5.31 -5.76 3.77
CA VAL A 157 4.34 -5.04 4.60
C VAL A 157 3.56 -4.07 3.70
N PRO A 158 2.41 -4.51 3.12
CA PRO A 158 1.49 -3.60 2.47
C PRO A 158 0.98 -2.57 3.48
N MET A 159 1.09 -1.28 3.14
CA MET A 159 0.73 -0.17 4.03
C MET A 159 -0.77 0.16 3.99
N TYR A 160 -1.59 -0.88 3.90
CA TYR A 160 -3.05 -0.82 3.91
C TYR A 160 -3.58 -1.56 5.13
N PRO A 161 -4.23 -0.87 6.09
CA PRO A 161 -4.72 -1.52 7.30
C PRO A 161 -5.74 -2.61 7.01
N GLN A 162 -6.70 -2.33 6.13
CA GLN A 162 -7.73 -3.26 5.69
C GLN A 162 -7.26 -4.01 4.45
N TYR A 163 -7.45 -5.34 4.44
CA TYR A 163 -7.18 -6.15 3.26
C TYR A 163 -8.19 -5.84 2.15
N SER A 164 -7.71 -5.74 0.93
CA SER A 164 -8.53 -5.80 -0.29
C SER A 164 -7.79 -6.50 -1.42
N GLY A 165 -8.55 -7.14 -2.32
CA GLY A 165 -8.05 -7.66 -3.57
C GLY A 165 -7.34 -6.60 -4.42
N THR A 166 -7.82 -5.35 -4.36
CA THR A 166 -7.27 -4.21 -5.11
C THR A 166 -5.97 -3.64 -4.55
N THR A 167 -5.61 -3.98 -3.31
CA THR A 167 -4.44 -3.43 -2.60
C THR A 167 -3.48 -4.53 -2.18
N THR A 168 -3.73 -5.20 -1.06
CA THR A 168 -2.84 -6.22 -0.50
C THR A 168 -2.61 -7.37 -1.47
N ALA A 169 -3.66 -7.90 -2.12
CA ALA A 169 -3.47 -8.99 -3.08
C ALA A 169 -2.71 -8.53 -4.34
N SER A 170 -2.89 -7.29 -4.79
CA SER A 170 -2.12 -6.71 -5.90
C SER A 170 -0.62 -6.62 -5.55
N VAL A 171 -0.26 -6.28 -4.31
CA VAL A 171 1.14 -6.33 -3.84
C VAL A 171 1.67 -7.76 -3.87
N ILE A 172 0.88 -8.73 -3.39
CA ILE A 172 1.27 -10.16 -3.39
C ILE A 172 1.51 -10.65 -4.82
N ASP A 173 0.64 -10.30 -5.77
CA ASP A 173 0.81 -10.66 -7.19
C ASP A 173 2.13 -10.09 -7.75
N ALA A 174 2.46 -8.82 -7.48
CA ALA A 174 3.70 -8.21 -7.94
C ALA A 174 4.96 -8.87 -7.36
N VAL A 175 4.90 -9.31 -6.10
CA VAL A 175 5.99 -10.07 -5.46
C VAL A 175 6.09 -11.47 -6.08
N ALA A 176 4.96 -12.13 -6.34
CA ALA A 176 4.91 -13.45 -6.97
C ALA A 176 5.48 -13.40 -8.41
N ASP A 177 5.08 -12.41 -9.21
CA ASP A 177 5.61 -12.19 -10.57
C ASP A 177 7.13 -12.01 -10.55
N TRP A 178 7.65 -11.24 -9.59
CA TRP A 178 9.09 -11.11 -9.40
C TRP A 178 9.73 -12.44 -9.02
N ALA A 179 9.15 -13.20 -8.07
CA ALA A 179 9.67 -14.48 -7.59
C ALA A 179 9.75 -15.51 -8.72
N CYS A 180 8.77 -15.55 -9.63
CA CYS A 180 8.77 -16.42 -10.81
C CYS A 180 9.95 -16.18 -11.76
N THR A 181 10.64 -15.04 -11.67
CA THR A 181 11.81 -14.70 -12.50
C THR A 181 13.14 -14.82 -11.74
N ALA A 182 13.14 -15.07 -10.44
CA ALA A 182 14.33 -15.25 -9.62
C ALA A 182 14.76 -16.72 -9.61
N ARG A 183 16.07 -17.02 -9.65
CA ARG A 183 16.60 -18.37 -9.45
C ARG A 183 16.63 -18.75 -7.97
N HIS A 184 17.05 -17.82 -7.14
CA HIS A 184 17.09 -17.97 -5.70
C HIS A 184 16.03 -17.06 -5.10
N VAL A 185 14.88 -17.63 -4.76
CA VAL A 185 13.78 -16.93 -4.09
C VAL A 185 14.07 -16.91 -2.59
N PRO A 186 14.12 -15.72 -1.96
CA PRO A 186 14.22 -15.63 -0.50
C PRO A 186 12.95 -16.18 0.17
N GLU A 187 13.05 -16.52 1.45
CA GLU A 187 11.87 -16.83 2.26
C GLU A 187 11.00 -15.57 2.39
N LEU A 188 9.72 -15.67 2.01
CA LEU A 188 8.80 -14.53 1.96
C LEU A 188 7.70 -14.69 3.01
N ARG A 189 7.40 -13.60 3.71
CA ARG A 189 6.21 -13.45 4.55
C ARG A 189 5.47 -12.17 4.18
N PHE A 190 4.17 -12.14 4.50
CA PHE A 190 3.31 -11.00 4.22
C PHE A 190 2.52 -10.60 5.47
N VAL A 191 2.46 -9.31 5.74
CA VAL A 191 1.47 -8.74 6.66
C VAL A 191 0.20 -8.50 5.86
N ASN A 192 -0.81 -9.36 6.02
CA ASN A 192 -2.03 -9.25 5.21
C ASN A 192 -2.92 -8.08 5.61
N ARG A 193 -2.97 -7.75 6.90
CA ARG A 193 -3.86 -6.75 7.48
C ARG A 193 -3.41 -6.37 8.89
N PHE A 194 -3.80 -5.18 9.31
CA PHE A 194 -3.64 -4.69 10.69
C PHE A 194 -4.77 -3.73 11.09
N HIS A 195 -5.95 -3.89 10.48
CA HIS A 195 -7.13 -3.03 10.59
C HIS A 195 -7.72 -2.95 12.02
N ASP A 196 -7.45 -3.92 12.86
CA ASP A 196 -7.89 -4.04 14.25
C ASP A 196 -6.73 -4.09 15.25
N ASP A 197 -5.50 -3.85 14.80
CA ASP A 197 -4.34 -3.80 15.68
C ASP A 197 -4.51 -2.73 16.76
N PRO A 198 -4.32 -3.07 18.05
CA PRO A 198 -4.54 -2.13 19.15
C PRO A 198 -3.64 -0.90 19.08
N GLY A 199 -2.41 -1.03 18.58
CA GLY A 199 -1.46 0.07 18.41
C GLY A 199 -1.89 1.02 17.29
N TYR A 200 -2.34 0.45 16.17
CA TYR A 200 -2.91 1.23 15.06
C TYR A 200 -4.17 2.01 15.49
N ILE A 201 -5.10 1.37 16.20
CA ILE A 201 -6.30 2.05 16.72
C ILE A 201 -5.93 3.13 17.75
N ARG A 202 -4.91 2.90 18.61
CA ARG A 202 -4.40 3.95 19.52
C ARG A 202 -3.85 5.14 18.74
N ALA A 203 -3.11 4.91 17.68
CA ALA A 203 -2.56 5.99 16.86
C ALA A 203 -3.66 6.82 16.19
N LEU A 204 -4.68 6.19 15.62
CA LEU A 204 -5.86 6.89 15.08
C LEU A 204 -6.58 7.71 16.15
N THR A 205 -6.80 7.12 17.32
CA THR A 205 -7.43 7.83 18.45
C THR A 205 -6.65 9.07 18.83
N ARG A 206 -5.31 8.96 18.87
CA ARG A 206 -4.43 10.08 19.22
C ARG A 206 -4.53 11.23 18.23
N VAL A 207 -4.44 10.97 16.92
CA VAL A 207 -4.49 12.06 15.93
C VAL A 207 -5.85 12.77 15.92
N VAL A 208 -6.94 12.01 16.14
CA VAL A 208 -8.29 12.60 16.31
C VAL A 208 -8.34 13.47 17.57
N HIS A 209 -7.86 12.98 18.72
CA HIS A 209 -7.82 13.78 19.95
C HIS A 209 -6.95 15.02 19.83
N GLN A 210 -5.80 14.96 19.17
CA GLN A 210 -4.95 16.14 18.91
C GLN A 210 -5.71 17.20 18.11
N ARG A 211 -6.48 16.78 17.10
CA ARG A 211 -7.34 17.69 16.34
C ARG A 211 -8.38 18.33 17.24
N TRP A 212 -9.08 17.54 18.05
CA TRP A 212 -10.13 18.05 18.95
C TRP A 212 -9.60 18.95 20.05
N GLN A 213 -8.40 18.70 20.57
CA GLN A 213 -7.76 19.59 21.55
C GLN A 213 -7.46 20.98 20.99
N SER A 214 -7.13 21.07 19.72
CA SER A 214 -6.76 22.33 19.08
C SER A 214 -7.94 23.09 18.44
N HIS A 215 -9.02 22.39 18.04
CA HIS A 215 -10.12 22.96 17.26
C HIS A 215 -11.52 22.66 17.84
N GLY A 216 -11.59 21.97 18.99
CA GLY A 216 -12.87 21.54 19.57
C GLY A 216 -13.37 20.21 18.97
N ARG A 217 -14.30 19.58 19.71
CA ARG A 217 -14.95 18.33 19.29
C ARG A 217 -16.05 18.65 18.26
N PRO A 218 -16.13 17.92 17.14
CA PRO A 218 -17.17 18.13 16.14
C PRO A 218 -18.53 17.58 16.61
N ASP A 219 -19.60 18.03 15.96
CA ASP A 219 -20.93 17.43 16.11
C ASP A 219 -21.02 16.06 15.45
N LYS A 220 -20.21 15.83 14.39
CA LYS A 220 -20.16 14.59 13.67
C LYS A 220 -18.73 14.24 13.20
N LEU A 221 -18.27 13.03 13.51
CA LEU A 221 -17.05 12.46 12.92
C LEU A 221 -17.40 11.58 11.71
N VAL A 222 -16.92 11.93 10.53
CA VAL A 222 -17.04 11.13 9.32
C VAL A 222 -15.77 10.29 9.16
N MET A 223 -15.90 8.98 9.13
CA MET A 223 -14.80 8.03 8.91
C MET A 223 -14.85 7.57 7.46
N SER A 224 -14.02 8.18 6.61
CA SER A 224 -14.02 7.94 5.16
C SER A 224 -12.98 6.90 4.76
N PHE A 225 -13.42 5.85 4.06
CA PHE A 225 -12.57 4.82 3.49
C PHE A 225 -12.61 4.89 1.96
N HIS A 226 -11.59 4.36 1.28
CA HIS A 226 -11.64 4.29 -0.18
C HIS A 226 -12.76 3.34 -0.62
N GLY A 227 -13.58 3.77 -1.56
CA GLY A 227 -14.65 2.95 -2.11
C GLY A 227 -14.10 1.81 -2.98
N VAL A 228 -14.83 0.72 -3.02
CA VAL A 228 -14.65 -0.38 -3.97
C VAL A 228 -16.02 -0.79 -4.53
N PRO A 229 -16.08 -1.43 -5.71
CA PRO A 229 -17.34 -1.93 -6.23
C PRO A 229 -18.02 -2.90 -5.25
N GLU A 230 -19.33 -2.71 -5.00
CA GLU A 230 -20.09 -3.56 -4.05
C GLU A 230 -19.98 -5.06 -4.35
N ARG A 231 -19.83 -5.42 -5.64
CA ARG A 231 -19.65 -6.82 -6.04
C ARG A 231 -18.43 -7.49 -5.40
N THR A 232 -17.38 -6.75 -5.02
CA THR A 232 -16.20 -7.34 -4.38
C THR A 232 -16.57 -7.96 -3.03
N LEU A 233 -17.46 -7.31 -2.27
CA LEU A 233 -17.99 -7.84 -1.02
C LEU A 233 -18.73 -9.17 -1.25
N THR A 234 -19.61 -9.23 -2.24
CA THR A 234 -20.38 -10.45 -2.54
C THR A 234 -19.51 -11.59 -3.11
N LEU A 235 -18.35 -11.27 -3.65
CA LEU A 235 -17.34 -12.21 -4.14
C LEU A 235 -16.32 -12.63 -3.07
N GLY A 236 -16.46 -12.16 -1.82
CA GLY A 236 -15.68 -12.63 -0.68
C GLY A 236 -14.48 -11.74 -0.31
N ASP A 237 -14.37 -10.50 -0.83
CA ASP A 237 -13.38 -9.55 -0.34
C ASP A 237 -13.79 -9.05 1.06
N PRO A 238 -12.94 -9.18 2.10
CA PRO A 238 -13.29 -8.81 3.48
C PRO A 238 -13.25 -7.30 3.74
N TYR A 239 -12.84 -6.49 2.78
CA TYR A 239 -12.56 -5.06 2.94
C TYR A 239 -13.67 -4.28 3.66
N HIS A 240 -14.92 -4.45 3.21
CA HIS A 240 -16.08 -3.78 3.82
C HIS A 240 -16.19 -4.09 5.31
N CYS A 241 -16.09 -5.37 5.69
CA CYS A 241 -16.22 -5.80 7.08
C CYS A 241 -15.04 -5.27 7.93
N GLU A 242 -13.83 -5.23 7.36
CA GLU A 242 -12.65 -4.72 8.04
C GLU A 242 -12.71 -3.19 8.23
N CYS A 243 -13.25 -2.43 7.27
CA CYS A 243 -13.53 -1.00 7.42
C CYS A 243 -14.51 -0.75 8.58
N HIS A 244 -15.62 -1.50 8.63
CA HIS A 244 -16.60 -1.41 9.71
C HIS A 244 -16.00 -1.74 11.08
N LYS A 245 -15.13 -2.77 11.15
CA LYS A 245 -14.45 -3.13 12.40
C LYS A 245 -13.52 -2.03 12.86
N THR A 246 -12.69 -1.45 11.96
CA THR A 246 -11.82 -0.31 12.29
C THR A 246 -12.65 0.87 12.81
N ALA A 247 -13.71 1.25 12.10
CA ALA A 247 -14.55 2.39 12.46
C ALA A 247 -15.20 2.20 13.83
N ARG A 248 -15.76 1.02 14.10
CA ARG A 248 -16.34 0.69 15.41
C ARG A 248 -15.30 0.77 16.54
N LEU A 249 -14.12 0.17 16.37
CA LEU A 249 -13.06 0.20 17.37
C LEU A 249 -12.55 1.62 17.65
N LEU A 250 -12.47 2.46 16.61
CA LEU A 250 -12.11 3.86 16.75
C LEU A 250 -13.20 4.64 17.50
N ALA A 251 -14.48 4.44 17.14
CA ALA A 251 -15.61 5.08 17.81
C ALA A 251 -15.69 4.70 19.30
N GLU A 252 -15.53 3.43 19.63
CA GLU A 252 -15.49 2.93 21.01
C GLU A 252 -14.36 3.61 21.82
N ARG A 253 -13.15 3.72 21.25
CA ARG A 253 -12.03 4.39 21.94
C ARG A 253 -12.19 5.88 22.10
N LEU A 254 -12.89 6.53 21.18
CA LEU A 254 -13.24 7.96 21.26
C LEU A 254 -14.48 8.22 22.13
N ALA A 255 -15.09 7.17 22.69
CA ALA A 255 -16.34 7.22 23.44
C ALA A 255 -17.45 7.97 22.67
N LEU A 256 -17.58 7.70 21.37
CA LEU A 256 -18.61 8.25 20.51
C LEU A 256 -19.91 7.46 20.64
N LYS A 257 -21.03 8.18 20.67
CA LYS A 257 -22.37 7.59 20.53
C LYS A 257 -22.62 7.26 19.05
N ASP A 258 -23.61 6.40 18.79
CA ASP A 258 -23.94 5.96 17.42
C ASP A 258 -24.35 7.11 16.49
N ASP A 259 -24.94 8.17 17.04
CA ASP A 259 -25.34 9.36 16.31
C ASP A 259 -24.22 10.40 16.14
N GLU A 260 -23.05 10.24 16.76
CA GLU A 260 -21.91 11.17 16.67
C GLU A 260 -20.91 10.82 15.57
N TRP A 261 -21.05 9.67 14.89
CA TRP A 261 -20.15 9.27 13.82
C TRP A 261 -20.87 8.58 12.66
N VAL A 262 -20.19 8.46 11.53
CA VAL A 262 -20.66 7.73 10.36
C VAL A 262 -19.49 7.19 9.55
N LEU A 263 -19.59 5.94 9.11
CA LEU A 263 -18.67 5.34 8.14
C LEU A 263 -19.15 5.66 6.73
N THR A 264 -18.22 6.04 5.85
CA THR A 264 -18.49 6.39 4.46
C THR A 264 -17.42 5.87 3.52
N PHE A 265 -17.71 5.83 2.21
CA PHE A 265 -16.79 5.41 1.16
C PHE A 265 -16.61 6.51 0.12
N GLN A 266 -15.35 6.86 -0.17
CA GLN A 266 -14.95 7.90 -1.11
C GLN A 266 -14.53 7.33 -2.48
N SER A 267 -14.14 8.19 -3.42
CA SER A 267 -13.47 7.87 -4.70
C SER A 267 -14.29 7.00 -5.66
N ARG A 268 -15.59 7.28 -5.77
CA ARG A 268 -16.46 6.56 -6.70
C ARG A 268 -16.20 6.99 -8.15
N PHE A 269 -16.13 6.03 -9.05
CA PHE A 269 -16.03 6.31 -10.48
C PHE A 269 -16.73 5.26 -11.36
N GLY A 270 -17.12 5.67 -12.58
CA GLY A 270 -17.79 4.79 -13.52
C GLY A 270 -19.25 4.50 -13.15
N LYS A 271 -19.82 3.43 -13.76
CA LYS A 271 -21.24 3.09 -13.64
C LYS A 271 -21.54 1.93 -12.70
N ALA A 272 -20.51 1.29 -12.14
CA ALA A 272 -20.69 0.17 -11.20
C ALA A 272 -21.39 0.66 -9.92
N LYS A 273 -22.10 -0.23 -9.23
CA LYS A 273 -22.54 0.02 -7.86
C LYS A 273 -21.36 -0.10 -6.92
N TRP A 274 -21.12 0.91 -6.11
CA TRP A 274 -20.04 1.01 -5.15
C TRP A 274 -20.55 0.84 -3.74
N LEU A 275 -19.66 0.54 -2.79
CA LEU A 275 -19.99 0.54 -1.38
C LEU A 275 -20.59 1.89 -0.95
N GLU A 276 -21.54 1.85 -0.06
CA GLU A 276 -22.29 3.00 0.44
C GLU A 276 -22.22 3.08 1.98
N PRO A 277 -22.52 4.25 2.57
CA PRO A 277 -22.85 5.53 1.92
C PRO A 277 -21.62 6.24 1.33
N ALA A 278 -21.85 7.04 0.26
CA ALA A 278 -20.79 7.82 -0.36
C ALA A 278 -20.42 9.04 0.50
N THR A 279 -19.12 9.28 0.70
CA THR A 279 -18.61 10.37 1.56
C THR A 279 -19.14 11.74 1.13
N GLN A 280 -19.04 12.08 -0.15
CA GLN A 280 -19.55 13.36 -0.66
C GLN A 280 -21.04 13.54 -0.40
N THR A 281 -21.84 12.51 -0.65
CA THR A 281 -23.30 12.56 -0.42
C THR A 281 -23.62 12.81 1.06
N VAL A 282 -22.91 12.13 1.97
CA VAL A 282 -23.09 12.32 3.43
C VAL A 282 -22.68 13.72 3.85
N LEU A 283 -21.56 14.26 3.38
CA LEU A 283 -21.13 15.62 3.68
C LEU A 283 -22.15 16.67 3.20
N GLU A 284 -22.69 16.51 1.99
CA GLU A 284 -23.76 17.39 1.50
C GLU A 284 -25.05 17.28 2.33
N GLN A 285 -25.43 16.07 2.75
CA GLN A 285 -26.60 15.87 3.63
C GLN A 285 -26.41 16.54 5.00
N LEU A 286 -25.23 16.37 5.63
CA LEU A 286 -24.90 17.03 6.90
C LEU A 286 -24.91 18.55 6.76
N GLY A 287 -24.37 19.09 5.66
CA GLY A 287 -24.43 20.53 5.39
C GLY A 287 -25.87 21.04 5.27
N ARG A 288 -26.73 20.35 4.49
CA ARG A 288 -28.16 20.72 4.34
C ARG A 288 -28.94 20.59 5.64
N ALA A 289 -28.57 19.63 6.49
CA ALA A 289 -29.15 19.48 7.82
C ALA A 289 -28.71 20.55 8.81
N GLY A 290 -27.78 21.43 8.43
CA GLY A 290 -27.27 22.51 9.26
C GLY A 290 -26.30 22.03 10.35
N THR A 291 -25.66 20.86 10.20
CA THR A 291 -24.65 20.38 11.14
C THR A 291 -23.53 21.42 11.28
N PRO A 292 -23.30 21.99 12.50
CA PRO A 292 -22.37 23.10 12.64
C PRO A 292 -20.92 22.75 12.36
N HIS A 293 -20.44 21.61 12.91
CA HIS A 293 -19.04 21.21 12.83
C HIS A 293 -18.92 19.72 12.47
N VAL A 294 -18.18 19.43 11.40
CA VAL A 294 -17.85 18.07 10.94
C VAL A 294 -16.36 17.91 10.84
N ASP A 295 -15.81 16.86 11.47
CA ASP A 295 -14.45 16.40 11.20
C ASP A 295 -14.47 15.13 10.33
N VAL A 296 -13.50 15.02 9.43
CA VAL A 296 -13.32 13.83 8.60
C VAL A 296 -11.94 13.22 8.86
N VAL A 297 -11.92 11.92 9.13
CA VAL A 297 -10.72 11.10 9.23
C VAL A 297 -10.74 10.00 8.19
N CYS A 298 -9.59 9.62 7.65
CA CYS A 298 -9.43 8.58 6.61
C CYS A 298 -8.68 7.35 7.15
N PRO A 299 -9.31 6.44 7.93
CA PRO A 299 -8.59 5.35 8.59
C PRO A 299 -8.00 4.30 7.63
N GLY A 300 -8.45 4.24 6.38
CA GLY A 300 -7.87 3.37 5.36
C GLY A 300 -6.50 3.81 4.84
N PHE A 301 -6.01 5.00 5.26
CA PHE A 301 -4.78 5.59 4.77
C PHE A 301 -3.83 5.89 5.93
N VAL A 302 -2.63 5.31 5.89
CA VAL A 302 -1.59 5.55 6.91
C VAL A 302 -0.64 6.69 6.54
N ALA A 303 -0.80 7.27 5.35
CA ALA A 303 -0.04 8.41 4.84
C ALA A 303 -0.95 9.29 3.98
N ASP A 304 -0.82 10.61 4.12
CA ASP A 304 -1.56 11.56 3.29
C ASP A 304 -1.20 11.40 1.81
N CYS A 305 -2.23 11.46 0.97
CA CYS A 305 -2.15 11.25 -0.46
C CYS A 305 -3.15 12.13 -1.22
N LEU A 306 -3.33 11.88 -2.52
CA LEU A 306 -4.28 12.62 -3.33
C LEU A 306 -5.71 12.48 -2.79
N GLU A 307 -6.08 11.26 -2.44
CA GLU A 307 -7.41 10.88 -2.01
C GLU A 307 -7.78 11.49 -0.65
N THR A 308 -6.80 11.83 0.18
CA THR A 308 -7.04 12.43 1.51
C THR A 308 -6.97 13.95 1.47
N LEU A 309 -5.99 14.51 0.77
CA LEU A 309 -5.76 15.97 0.77
C LEU A 309 -6.64 16.67 -0.27
N GLU A 310 -6.66 16.19 -1.50
CA GLU A 310 -7.44 16.86 -2.56
C GLU A 310 -8.91 16.47 -2.46
N GLU A 311 -9.25 15.19 -2.42
CA GLU A 311 -10.64 14.74 -2.44
C GLU A 311 -11.38 15.05 -1.14
N ILE A 312 -10.76 14.80 0.05
CA ILE A 312 -11.42 15.01 1.34
C ILE A 312 -11.19 16.41 1.88
N ALA A 313 -9.90 16.81 2.08
CA ALA A 313 -9.63 18.08 2.74
C ALA A 313 -10.01 19.30 1.89
N MET A 314 -10.01 19.18 0.54
CA MET A 314 -10.38 20.29 -0.35
C MET A 314 -11.79 20.12 -0.94
N GLU A 315 -12.04 19.06 -1.75
CA GLU A 315 -13.33 18.87 -2.42
C GLU A 315 -14.45 18.57 -1.39
N GLY A 316 -14.19 17.71 -0.41
CA GLY A 316 -15.13 17.36 0.66
C GLY A 316 -15.52 18.58 1.50
N GLN A 317 -14.54 19.42 1.87
CA GLN A 317 -14.79 20.69 2.57
C GLN A 317 -15.66 21.63 1.72
N ALA A 318 -15.34 21.76 0.43
CA ALA A 318 -16.10 22.61 -0.48
C ALA A 318 -17.56 22.14 -0.61
N ALA A 319 -17.78 20.81 -0.77
CA ALA A 319 -19.10 20.22 -0.85
C ALA A 319 -19.94 20.45 0.41
N PHE A 320 -19.35 20.23 1.60
CA PHE A 320 -20.00 20.46 2.88
C PHE A 320 -20.42 21.94 3.06
N LYS A 321 -19.49 22.87 2.79
CA LYS A 321 -19.76 24.31 2.92
C LYS A 321 -20.78 24.82 1.90
N ALA A 322 -20.70 24.37 0.66
CA ALA A 322 -21.67 24.70 -0.40
C ALA A 322 -23.08 24.22 -0.07
N ALA A 323 -23.20 23.13 0.70
CA ALA A 323 -24.48 22.60 1.20
C ALA A 323 -25.03 23.34 2.45
N GLY A 324 -24.30 24.30 3.01
CA GLY A 324 -24.73 25.09 4.19
C GLY A 324 -24.02 24.75 5.49
N GLY A 325 -23.06 23.82 5.48
CA GLY A 325 -22.24 23.50 6.65
C GLY A 325 -21.30 24.66 7.02
N LYS A 326 -20.93 24.76 8.31
CA LYS A 326 -20.15 25.91 8.82
C LYS A 326 -18.68 25.55 9.00
N GLU A 327 -18.37 24.62 9.86
CA GLU A 327 -17.00 24.25 10.22
C GLU A 327 -16.67 22.83 9.73
N PHE A 328 -15.57 22.72 9.01
CA PHE A 328 -15.08 21.46 8.49
C PHE A 328 -13.62 21.26 8.92
N GLY A 329 -13.33 20.12 9.52
CA GLY A 329 -12.00 19.70 9.88
C GLY A 329 -11.56 18.46 9.14
N TYR A 330 -10.35 18.48 8.63
CA TYR A 330 -9.65 17.29 8.15
C TYR A 330 -8.67 16.82 9.23
N VAL A 331 -8.77 15.56 9.63
CA VAL A 331 -7.79 14.92 10.51
C VAL A 331 -6.68 14.30 9.63
N PRO A 332 -5.43 14.79 9.70
CA PRO A 332 -4.34 14.24 8.93
C PRO A 332 -4.19 12.72 9.15
N CYS A 333 -3.71 12.01 8.13
CA CYS A 333 -3.34 10.61 8.27
C CYS A 333 -2.23 10.43 9.32
N LEU A 334 -1.90 9.18 9.62
CA LEU A 334 -0.92 8.86 10.67
C LEU A 334 0.49 9.35 10.34
N ASN A 335 0.86 9.43 9.06
CA ASN A 335 2.11 9.99 8.57
C ASN A 335 3.34 9.52 9.37
N ASP A 336 4.04 10.43 10.05
CA ASP A 336 5.19 10.16 10.92
C ASP A 336 4.84 10.20 12.42
N ASP A 337 3.56 10.08 12.79
CA ASP A 337 3.13 10.08 14.19
C ASP A 337 3.91 9.03 15.01
N PRO A 338 4.54 9.42 16.14
CA PRO A 338 5.37 8.50 16.93
C PRO A 338 4.61 7.28 17.47
N THR A 339 3.32 7.43 17.81
CA THR A 339 2.49 6.31 18.28
C THR A 339 2.24 5.31 17.16
N TRP A 340 2.01 5.80 15.94
CA TRP A 340 1.90 4.97 14.76
C TRP A 340 3.22 4.27 14.44
N MET A 341 4.34 4.98 14.45
CA MET A 341 5.63 4.38 14.14
C MET A 341 6.03 3.29 15.14
N ALA A 342 5.71 3.49 16.43
CA ALA A 342 5.88 2.47 17.44
C ALA A 342 5.00 1.23 17.18
N ALA A 343 3.72 1.45 16.83
CA ALA A 343 2.78 0.38 16.49
C ALA A 343 3.21 -0.39 15.22
N LEU A 344 3.64 0.32 14.18
CA LEU A 344 4.16 -0.32 12.96
C LEU A 344 5.38 -1.19 13.26
N ALA A 345 6.29 -0.72 14.14
CA ALA A 345 7.43 -1.51 14.58
C ALA A 345 6.99 -2.76 15.37
N GLU A 346 5.95 -2.69 16.21
CA GLU A 346 5.37 -3.82 16.91
C GLU A 346 4.78 -4.85 15.94
N ILE A 347 3.96 -4.41 15.00
CA ILE A 347 3.40 -5.27 13.93
C ILE A 347 4.52 -5.98 13.16
N VAL A 348 5.56 -5.25 12.77
CA VAL A 348 6.69 -5.83 12.04
C VAL A 348 7.44 -6.84 12.91
N GLN A 349 7.72 -6.54 14.19
CA GLN A 349 8.39 -7.46 15.11
C GLN A 349 7.62 -8.76 15.30
N GLU A 350 6.31 -8.70 15.43
CA GLU A 350 5.46 -9.89 15.56
C GLU A 350 5.62 -10.81 14.34
N HIS A 351 5.63 -10.25 13.14
CA HIS A 351 5.77 -11.02 11.90
C HIS A 351 7.22 -11.45 11.60
N LEU A 352 8.21 -10.89 12.30
CA LEU A 352 9.62 -11.32 12.23
C LEU A 352 9.96 -12.46 13.18
N GLN A 353 9.05 -12.90 14.05
CA GLN A 353 9.31 -13.97 15.03
C GLN A 353 9.83 -15.24 14.34
N GLY A 354 10.86 -15.84 14.95
CA GLY A 354 11.54 -17.03 14.44
C GLY A 354 12.54 -16.76 13.30
N TRP A 355 12.64 -15.54 12.80
CA TRP A 355 13.69 -15.15 11.87
C TRP A 355 14.87 -14.49 12.58
N PRO A 356 16.14 -14.71 12.13
CA PRO A 356 17.30 -14.06 12.71
C PRO A 356 17.29 -12.57 12.33
N THR A 357 17.13 -11.70 13.31
CA THR A 357 17.10 -10.25 13.14
C THR A 357 18.22 -9.53 13.87
N GLN A 358 18.98 -10.25 14.73
CA GLN A 358 20.14 -9.69 15.42
C GLN A 358 21.41 -9.91 14.60
N ARG A 359 22.35 -8.97 14.71
CA ARG A 359 23.66 -9.12 14.11
C ARG A 359 24.41 -10.25 14.83
N ARG A 360 24.76 -11.31 14.08
CA ARG A 360 25.66 -12.35 14.64
C ARG A 360 27.04 -11.74 14.86
N ALA A 361 27.65 -12.04 15.98
CA ALA A 361 29.07 -11.76 16.18
C ALA A 361 29.86 -12.50 15.09
N ASP A 362 30.87 -11.86 14.55
CA ASP A 362 31.80 -12.51 13.62
C ASP A 362 32.70 -13.43 14.45
N ASP A 363 32.37 -14.71 14.45
CA ASP A 363 33.12 -15.78 15.15
C ASP A 363 34.24 -16.39 14.29
N GLY A 364 34.58 -15.74 13.18
CA GLY A 364 35.59 -16.23 12.22
C GLY A 364 35.04 -17.27 11.24
N GLU A 365 33.82 -17.77 11.41
CA GLU A 365 33.22 -18.78 10.54
C GLU A 365 33.01 -18.24 9.11
N ALA A 366 32.72 -16.96 8.97
CA ALA A 366 32.60 -16.29 7.68
C ALA A 366 33.90 -16.31 6.90
N ALA A 367 35.04 -16.05 7.58
CA ALA A 367 36.37 -16.13 6.98
C ALA A 367 36.73 -17.57 6.59
N ALA A 368 36.51 -18.52 7.51
CA ALA A 368 36.76 -19.94 7.27
C ALA A 368 35.91 -20.49 6.10
N THR A 369 34.67 -20.04 5.98
CA THR A 369 33.77 -20.43 4.87
C THR A 369 34.29 -19.89 3.53
N ARG A 370 34.75 -18.63 3.49
CA ARG A 370 35.38 -18.06 2.29
C ARG A 370 36.63 -18.82 1.87
N GLU A 371 37.47 -19.18 2.83
CA GLU A 371 38.68 -19.92 2.57
C GLU A 371 38.38 -21.32 2.01
N ARG A 372 37.45 -22.05 2.64
CA ARG A 372 37.00 -23.34 2.11
C ARG A 372 36.41 -23.25 0.70
N ALA A 373 35.66 -22.21 0.43
CA ALA A 373 35.08 -21.98 -0.90
C ALA A 373 36.16 -21.70 -1.94
N ARG A 374 37.14 -20.84 -1.60
CA ARG A 374 38.30 -20.54 -2.49
C ARG A 374 39.14 -21.78 -2.77
N ALA A 375 39.39 -22.62 -1.77
CA ALA A 375 40.10 -23.87 -1.92
C ALA A 375 39.38 -24.83 -2.89
N LYS A 376 38.07 -24.68 -3.12
CA LYS A 376 37.25 -25.41 -4.09
C LYS A 376 37.05 -24.65 -5.40
N GLY A 377 37.77 -23.56 -5.65
CA GLY A 377 37.75 -22.82 -6.92
C GLY A 377 36.72 -21.68 -6.98
N ALA A 378 36.09 -21.30 -5.89
CA ALA A 378 35.23 -20.12 -5.87
C ALA A 378 36.04 -18.83 -6.06
N LYS A 379 35.48 -17.89 -6.84
CA LYS A 379 36.15 -16.60 -7.11
C LYS A 379 35.98 -15.60 -5.95
N SER A 380 34.96 -15.76 -5.11
CA SER A 380 34.64 -14.84 -4.00
C SER A 380 34.17 -15.59 -2.76
#